data_df4eb7afda3123fa5a7af447cd28d6f5
#
_entry.id   df4eb7afda3123fa5a7af447cd28d6f5
#
_cell.length_a   1.000
_cell.length_b   1.000
_cell.length_c   1.000
_cell.angle_alpha   90.00
_cell.angle_beta   90.00
_cell.angle_gamma   90.00
#
_symmetry.space_group_name_H-M   'P 1'
#
loop_
_entity.id
_entity.type
_entity.pdbx_description
1 polymer ?
#
loop_
_entity_poly.entity_id
_entity_poly.type
_entity_poly.pdbx_seq_one_letter_code
_entity_poly.pdbx_strand_id
1 'polypeptide(L)'
;LGRYFKRRLVELAEKHPQVEDVRGLGLLVGMELSERRFAEILVEMSRKEGYLINRTAEKVLRFTPPLIVEKKDIDGLVEVMDKILIGIT
;
A
#
# COMPACT_ATOMS: atom_id res chain seq x y z
N LEU A 1 -15.85 0.44 -1.23
CA LEU A 1 -14.46 0.83 -1.54
C LEU A 1 -13.43 0.01 -0.77
N GLY A 2 -13.74 -0.36 0.48
CA GLY A 2 -12.80 -1.15 1.26
C GLY A 2 -12.48 -2.50 0.63
N ARG A 3 -13.49 -3.18 0.10
CA ARG A 3 -13.28 -4.46 -0.58
C ARG A 3 -12.46 -4.29 -1.85
N TYR A 4 -12.77 -3.26 -2.61
CA TYR A 4 -12.04 -2.97 -3.84
C TYR A 4 -10.57 -2.69 -3.53
N PHE A 5 -10.32 -1.86 -2.53
CA PHE A 5 -8.96 -1.51 -2.14
C PHE A 5 -8.16 -2.74 -1.68
N LYS A 6 -8.77 -3.56 -0.82
CA LYS A 6 -8.11 -4.76 -0.34
C LYS A 6 -7.78 -5.70 -1.49
N ARG A 7 -8.73 -5.87 -2.43
CA ARG A 7 -8.50 -6.72 -3.60
C ARG A 7 -7.33 -6.22 -4.44
N ARG A 8 -7.26 -4.89 -4.66
CA ARG A 8 -6.16 -4.32 -5.41
C ARG A 8 -4.81 -4.55 -4.71
N LEU A 9 -4.78 -4.44 -3.39
CA LEU A 9 -3.56 -4.71 -2.64
C LEU A 9 -3.18 -6.18 -2.66
N VAL A 10 -4.16 -7.08 -2.65
CA VAL A 10 -3.90 -8.51 -2.79
C VAL A 10 -3.29 -8.81 -4.17
N GLU A 11 -3.81 -8.18 -5.21
CA GLU A 11 -3.22 -8.31 -6.55
C GLU A 11 -1.77 -7.83 -6.57
N LEU A 12 -1.49 -6.73 -5.88
CA LEU A 12 -0.14 -6.21 -5.75
C LEU A 12 0.78 -7.21 -5.04
N ALA A 13 0.28 -7.83 -3.98
CA ALA A 13 1.02 -8.85 -3.23
C ALA A 13 1.35 -10.07 -4.10
N GLU A 14 0.43 -10.44 -4.99
CA GLU A 14 0.66 -11.56 -5.89
C GLU A 14 1.75 -11.27 -6.91
N LYS A 15 1.91 -10.00 -7.29
CA LYS A 15 2.94 -9.58 -8.24
C LYS A 15 4.30 -9.35 -7.60
N HIS A 16 4.32 -9.02 -6.33
CA HIS A 16 5.55 -8.56 -5.67
C HIS A 16 5.79 -9.33 -4.37
N PRO A 17 6.83 -10.17 -4.32
CA PRO A 17 7.13 -10.94 -3.10
C PRO A 17 7.53 -10.06 -1.90
N GLN A 18 7.87 -8.78 -2.13
CA GLN A 18 8.15 -7.86 -1.04
C GLN A 18 6.92 -7.63 -0.15
N VAL A 19 5.71 -7.84 -0.68
CA VAL A 19 4.47 -7.72 0.09
C VAL A 19 4.12 -9.10 0.65
N GLU A 20 4.18 -9.24 1.95
CA GLU A 20 3.94 -10.53 2.62
C GLU A 20 2.48 -10.79 2.92
N ASP A 21 1.75 -9.76 3.31
CA ASP A 21 0.37 -9.96 3.75
C ASP A 21 -0.45 -8.69 3.55
N VAL A 22 -1.73 -8.88 3.26
CA VAL A 22 -2.70 -7.80 3.17
C VAL A 22 -3.91 -8.21 4.01
N ARG A 23 -4.30 -7.37 4.96
CA ARG A 23 -5.42 -7.68 5.85
C ARG A 23 -6.20 -6.42 6.18
N GLY A 24 -7.45 -6.59 6.59
CA GLY A 24 -8.29 -5.47 6.97
C GLY A 24 -9.75 -5.73 6.79
N LEU A 25 -10.54 -4.88 7.42
CA LEU A 25 -11.99 -4.87 7.34
C LEU A 25 -12.45 -3.46 6.98
N GLY A 26 -13.39 -3.38 6.05
CA GLY A 26 -13.94 -2.10 5.64
C GLY A 26 -12.86 -1.19 5.06
N LEU A 27 -12.76 0.01 5.59
CA LEU A 27 -11.80 1.01 5.12
C LEU A 27 -10.46 0.98 5.87
N LEU A 28 -10.31 0.08 6.84
CA LEU A 28 -9.05 -0.07 7.56
C LEU A 28 -8.28 -1.23 6.96
N VAL A 29 -7.31 -0.91 6.13
CA VAL A 29 -6.52 -1.92 5.43
C VAL A 29 -5.06 -1.78 5.82
N GLY A 30 -4.42 -2.91 6.11
CA GLY A 30 -2.99 -2.97 6.42
C GLY A 30 -2.25 -3.84 5.42
N MET A 31 -1.00 -3.48 5.17
CA MET A 31 -0.13 -4.24 4.28
C MET A 31 1.21 -4.45 4.98
N GLU A 32 1.63 -5.70 5.08
CA GLU A 32 2.92 -6.04 5.69
C GLU A 32 3.95 -6.34 4.62
N LEU A 33 5.11 -5.71 4.73
CA LEU A 33 6.22 -5.92 3.80
C LEU A 33 7.20 -6.93 4.40
N SER A 34 8.02 -7.55 3.55
CA SER A 34 9.00 -8.53 4.00
C SER A 34 10.16 -7.91 4.75
N GLU A 35 10.45 -6.61 4.48
CA GLU A 35 11.55 -5.90 5.12
C GLU A 35 11.14 -4.49 5.45
N ARG A 36 11.69 -3.98 6.55
CA ARG A 36 11.46 -2.61 6.99
C ARG A 36 11.78 -1.58 5.90
N ARG A 37 12.86 -1.77 5.17
CA ARG A 37 13.29 -0.81 4.13
C ARG A 37 12.25 -0.65 3.04
N PHE A 38 11.53 -1.72 2.70
CA PHE A 38 10.47 -1.64 1.69
C PHE A 38 9.33 -0.75 2.18
N ALA A 39 8.96 -0.90 3.46
CA ALA A 39 7.91 -0.06 4.05
C ALA A 39 8.32 1.41 4.05
N GLU A 40 9.55 1.69 4.45
CA GLU A 40 10.05 3.06 4.49
C GLU A 40 10.09 3.70 3.11
N ILE A 41 10.55 2.96 2.11
CA ILE A 41 10.61 3.45 0.74
C ILE A 41 9.20 3.73 0.21
N LEU A 42 8.26 2.83 0.46
CA LEU A 42 6.88 3.02 0.01
C LEU A 42 6.26 4.27 0.62
N VAL A 43 6.47 4.50 1.91
CA VAL A 43 5.95 5.70 2.58
C VAL A 43 6.53 6.97 1.94
N GLU A 44 7.86 7.01 1.80
CA GLU A 44 8.54 8.21 1.31
C GLU A 44 8.23 8.49 -0.16
N MET A 45 8.29 7.47 -1.00
CA MET A 45 8.06 7.65 -2.43
C MET A 45 6.59 7.95 -2.73
N SER A 46 5.66 7.33 -2.01
CA SER A 46 4.24 7.62 -2.17
C SER A 46 3.92 9.04 -1.73
N ARG A 47 4.58 9.52 -0.66
CA ARG A 47 4.40 10.88 -0.18
C ARG A 47 4.77 11.89 -1.27
N LYS A 48 5.83 11.63 -2.00
CA LYS A 48 6.26 12.51 -3.10
C LYS A 48 5.23 12.58 -4.22
N GLU A 49 4.44 11.52 -4.37
CA GLU A 49 3.36 11.46 -5.36
C GLU A 49 2.02 11.96 -4.82
N GLY A 50 2.00 12.47 -3.59
CA GLY A 50 0.80 13.05 -3.00
C GLY A 50 0.00 12.11 -2.12
N TYR A 51 0.52 10.93 -1.81
CA TYR A 51 -0.19 9.94 -0.99
C TYR A 51 0.46 9.80 0.37
N LEU A 52 -0.32 10.02 1.43
CA LEU A 52 0.16 9.88 2.80
C LEU A 52 -0.23 8.51 3.35
N ILE A 53 0.76 7.69 3.62
CA ILE A 53 0.58 6.34 4.15
C ILE A 53 1.23 6.29 5.54
N ASN A 54 0.54 5.70 6.51
CA ASN A 54 1.08 5.56 7.86
C ASN A 54 1.82 4.24 8.00
N ARG A 55 3.00 4.30 8.60
CA ARG A 55 3.74 3.10 8.99
C ARG A 55 3.48 2.89 10.49
N THR A 56 2.72 1.84 10.81
CA THR A 56 2.28 1.59 12.20
C THR A 56 3.20 0.66 12.96
N ALA A 57 4.04 -0.09 12.25
CA ALA A 57 5.06 -0.94 12.82
C ALA A 57 6.21 -0.98 11.82
N GLU A 58 7.31 -1.66 12.15
CA GLU A 58 8.50 -1.62 11.31
C GLU A 58 8.21 -1.95 9.83
N LYS A 59 7.39 -2.96 9.61
CA LYS A 59 7.13 -3.48 8.25
C LYS A 59 5.69 -3.34 7.82
N VAL A 60 4.85 -2.63 8.59
CA VAL A 60 3.42 -2.58 8.33
C VAL A 60 2.98 -1.17 7.95
N LEU A 61 2.26 -1.08 6.84
CA LEU A 61 1.63 0.15 6.38
C LEU A 61 0.14 0.08 6.65
N ARG A 62 -0.44 1.21 7.04
CA ARG A 62 -1.88 1.33 7.25
C ARG A 62 -2.44 2.42 6.37
N PHE A 63 -3.53 2.08 5.69
CA PHE A 63 -4.22 2.97 4.76
C PHE A 63 -5.57 3.33 5.36
N THR A 64 -5.86 4.63 5.51
CA THR A 64 -7.10 5.11 6.13
C THR A 64 -7.68 6.27 5.34
N PRO A 65 -9.01 6.49 5.44
CA PRO A 65 -9.60 7.72 4.90
C PRO A 65 -8.98 8.95 5.58
N PRO A 66 -8.92 10.09 4.92
CA PRO A 66 -9.51 10.44 3.62
C PRO A 66 -8.64 10.09 2.41
N LEU A 67 -7.53 9.40 2.62
CA LEU A 67 -6.59 9.07 1.54
C LEU A 67 -7.25 8.29 0.41
N ILE A 68 -8.20 7.40 0.75
CA ILE A 68 -8.83 6.50 -0.21
C ILE A 68 -10.34 6.74 -0.24
N VAL A 69 -10.75 7.91 -0.75
CA VAL A 69 -12.17 8.27 -0.77
C VAL A 69 -12.88 7.87 -2.07
N GLU A 70 -12.13 7.69 -3.15
CA GLU A 70 -12.69 7.31 -4.44
C GLU A 70 -11.88 6.20 -5.08
N LYS A 71 -12.53 5.47 -5.99
CA LYS A 71 -11.89 4.37 -6.71
C LYS A 71 -10.64 4.84 -7.48
N LYS A 72 -10.72 6.03 -8.09
CA LYS A 72 -9.58 6.58 -8.83
C LYS A 72 -8.38 6.85 -7.92
N ASP A 73 -8.64 7.20 -6.65
CA ASP A 73 -7.57 7.43 -5.69
C ASP A 73 -6.86 6.13 -5.35
N ILE A 74 -7.65 5.06 -5.20
CA ILE A 74 -7.12 3.73 -4.95
C ILE A 74 -6.27 3.27 -6.14
N ASP A 75 -6.79 3.44 -7.35
CA ASP A 75 -6.08 3.03 -8.56
C ASP A 75 -4.76 3.80 -8.71
N GLY A 76 -4.78 5.10 -8.44
CA GLY A 76 -3.59 5.92 -8.51
C GLY A 76 -2.53 5.49 -7.52
N LEU A 77 -2.93 5.23 -6.27
CA LEU A 77 -2.01 4.78 -5.23
C LEU A 77 -1.41 3.41 -5.57
N VAL A 78 -2.25 2.48 -6.01
CA VAL A 78 -1.77 1.13 -6.37
C VAL A 78 -0.78 1.20 -7.53
N GLU A 79 -1.03 2.05 -8.53
CA GLU A 79 -0.08 2.25 -9.63
C GLU A 79 1.26 2.77 -9.14
N VAL A 80 1.23 3.74 -8.24
CA VAL A 80 2.46 4.31 -7.68
C VAL A 80 3.24 3.23 -6.92
N MET A 81 2.55 2.47 -6.07
CA MET A 81 3.20 1.41 -5.31
C MET A 81 3.75 0.31 -6.22
N ASP A 82 3.03 -0.03 -7.27
CA ASP A 82 3.49 -1.04 -8.22
C ASP A 82 4.82 -0.61 -8.86
N LYS A 83 4.90 0.63 -9.31
CA LYS A 83 6.13 1.16 -9.91
C LYS A 83 7.29 1.15 -8.92
N ILE A 84 7.02 1.53 -7.67
CA ILE A 84 8.05 1.54 -6.62
C ILE A 84 8.56 0.13 -6.38
N LEU A 85 7.66 -0.84 -6.24
CA LEU A 85 8.04 -2.22 -5.94
C LEU A 85 8.81 -2.87 -7.09
N ILE A 86 8.50 -2.51 -8.33
CA ILE A 86 9.27 -2.98 -9.49
C ILE A 86 10.73 -2.52 -9.38
N GLY A 87 10.95 -1.32 -8.86
CA GLY A 87 12.27 -0.72 -8.79
C GLY A 87 13.10 -1.11 -7.58
N ILE A 88 12.55 -1.85 -6.62
CA ILE A 88 13.26 -2.23 -5.40
C ILE A 88 13.22 -3.73 -5.20
N THR A 89 14.35 -4.30 -4.78
CA THR A 89 14.47 -5.74 -4.51
C THR A 89 15.27 -5.99 -3.24
#